data_b32775706cccc929494b1828b62f28d2
#
_entry.id   b32775706cccc929494b1828b62f28d2
#
_cell.length_a   1.000
_cell.length_b   1.000
_cell.length_c   1.000
_cell.angle_alpha   90.00
_cell.angle_beta   90.00
_cell.angle_gamma   90.00
#
_symmetry.space_group_name_H-M   'P 1'
#
loop_
_entity.id
_entity.type
_entity.pdbx_description
1 polymer ?
#
loop_
_entity_poly.entity_id
_entity_poly.type
_entity_poly.pdbx_seq_one_letter_code
_entity_poly.pdbx_strand_id
1 'polypeptide(L)'
;DAGKADEYRLGYSGLELTTRGKLVGHRNTLIEWIAAAIAHARIALPESHYLGLIHALTSARGAPDWLGLREPCTLDAVLLSAADRLSGQIELMARHSPAESGFGRFHPHLRGRPYVVGATF
;
A
#
# COMPACT_ATOMS: atom_id res chain seq x y z
N ASP A 1 -0.15 6.12 0.96
CA ASP A 1 -1.59 5.96 0.59
C ASP A 1 -2.38 7.28 0.42
N ALA A 2 -1.75 8.45 0.59
CA ALA A 2 -2.45 9.74 0.45
C ALA A 2 -3.16 9.89 -0.92
N GLY A 3 -2.56 9.38 -1.99
CA GLY A 3 -3.16 9.38 -3.34
C GLY A 3 -4.50 8.64 -3.44
N LYS A 4 -4.86 7.83 -2.45
CA LYS A 4 -6.18 7.17 -2.40
C LYS A 4 -7.34 8.16 -2.25
N ALA A 5 -7.07 9.38 -1.77
CA ALA A 5 -8.08 10.44 -1.70
C ALA A 5 -8.68 10.81 -3.07
N ASP A 6 -7.88 10.72 -4.14
CA ASP A 6 -8.34 10.94 -5.52
C ASP A 6 -8.66 9.63 -6.27
N GLU A 7 -8.23 8.49 -5.72
CA GLU A 7 -8.49 7.18 -6.31
C GLU A 7 -9.93 6.74 -6.10
N TYR A 8 -10.49 7.05 -4.93
CA TYR A 8 -11.84 6.66 -4.54
C TYR A 8 -12.76 7.85 -4.31
N ARG A 9 -14.04 7.64 -4.56
CA ARG A 9 -15.12 8.55 -4.16
C ARG A 9 -16.22 7.76 -3.47
N LEU A 10 -16.99 8.42 -2.64
CA LEU A 10 -18.22 7.86 -2.09
C LEU A 10 -19.30 7.89 -3.18
N GLY A 11 -19.70 6.73 -3.65
CA GLY A 11 -20.77 6.51 -4.60
C GLY A 11 -22.03 5.99 -3.93
N TYR A 12 -23.04 5.66 -4.73
CA TYR A 12 -24.35 5.22 -4.26
C TYR A 12 -24.30 3.86 -3.53
N SER A 13 -23.39 2.97 -3.96
CA SER A 13 -23.21 1.61 -3.40
C SER A 13 -22.00 1.48 -2.47
N GLY A 14 -21.35 2.57 -2.11
CA GLY A 14 -20.13 2.59 -1.30
C GLY A 14 -18.96 3.27 -1.98
N LEU A 15 -17.73 2.84 -1.66
CA LEU A 15 -16.53 3.38 -2.28
C LEU A 15 -16.40 2.89 -3.73
N GLU A 16 -16.30 3.83 -4.66
CA GLU A 16 -16.14 3.59 -6.08
C GLU A 16 -14.82 4.18 -6.57
N LEU A 17 -14.14 3.48 -7.50
CA LEU A 17 -12.98 4.03 -8.19
C LEU A 17 -13.39 5.21 -9.09
N THR A 18 -12.68 6.32 -8.94
CA THR A 18 -12.77 7.46 -9.86
C THR A 18 -12.16 7.10 -11.22
N THR A 19 -12.36 7.94 -12.22
CA THR A 19 -11.66 7.81 -13.51
C THR A 19 -10.14 7.85 -13.30
N ARG A 20 -9.65 8.75 -12.42
CA ARG A 20 -8.25 8.84 -12.07
C ARG A 20 -7.77 7.56 -11.39
N GLY A 21 -8.54 7.00 -10.47
CA GLY A 21 -8.23 5.73 -9.82
C GLY A 21 -8.07 4.57 -10.80
N LYS A 22 -8.95 4.52 -11.82
CA LYS A 22 -8.92 3.48 -12.85
C LYS A 22 -7.76 3.62 -13.85
N LEU A 23 -7.34 4.83 -14.16
CA LEU A 23 -6.33 5.09 -15.21
C LEU A 23 -4.92 5.33 -14.66
N VAL A 24 -4.80 5.92 -13.49
CA VAL A 24 -3.52 6.39 -12.93
C VAL A 24 -3.15 5.62 -11.66
N GLY A 25 -4.10 5.44 -10.75
CA GLY A 25 -3.90 4.80 -9.46
C GLY A 25 -3.24 5.73 -8.43
N HIS A 26 -3.36 5.36 -7.16
CA HIS A 26 -2.95 6.20 -6.02
C HIS A 26 -1.43 6.45 -5.94
N ARG A 27 -0.59 5.50 -6.35
CA ARG A 27 0.87 5.66 -6.29
C ARG A 27 1.35 6.74 -7.24
N ASN A 28 0.91 6.71 -8.49
CA ASN A 28 1.28 7.72 -9.48
C ASN A 28 0.71 9.10 -9.11
N THR A 29 -0.54 9.15 -8.62
CA THR A 29 -1.15 10.36 -8.08
C THR A 29 -0.31 10.97 -6.96
N LEU A 30 0.19 10.15 -6.02
CA LEU A 30 1.06 10.62 -4.94
C LEU A 30 2.38 11.17 -5.46
N ILE A 31 2.99 10.54 -6.46
CA ILE A 31 4.23 11.03 -7.09
C ILE A 31 4.02 12.40 -7.74
N GLU A 32 2.92 12.58 -8.48
CA GLU A 32 2.58 13.86 -9.07
C GLU A 32 2.40 14.95 -8.01
N TRP A 33 1.72 14.64 -6.90
CA TRP A 33 1.54 15.58 -5.79
C TRP A 33 2.85 15.96 -5.12
N ILE A 34 3.74 15.00 -4.90
CA ILE A 34 5.08 15.25 -4.33
C ILE A 34 5.89 16.15 -5.26
N ALA A 35 5.93 15.85 -6.56
CA ALA A 35 6.64 16.66 -7.53
C ALA A 35 6.09 18.10 -7.60
N ALA A 36 4.76 18.24 -7.62
CA ALA A 36 4.10 19.55 -7.60
C ALA A 36 4.38 20.31 -6.30
N ALA A 37 4.34 19.67 -5.14
CA ALA A 37 4.62 20.27 -3.85
C ALA A 37 6.07 20.76 -3.75
N ILE A 38 7.04 19.96 -4.19
CA ILE A 38 8.47 20.32 -4.24
C ILE A 38 8.67 21.55 -5.12
N ALA A 39 8.07 21.55 -6.31
CA ALA A 39 8.17 22.68 -7.25
C ALA A 39 7.49 23.95 -6.68
N HIS A 40 6.28 23.82 -6.14
CA HIS A 40 5.52 24.95 -5.58
C HIS A 40 6.22 25.57 -4.37
N ALA A 41 6.70 24.74 -3.44
CA ALA A 41 7.40 25.20 -2.25
C ALA A 41 8.87 25.57 -2.50
N ARG A 42 9.37 25.40 -3.73
CA ARG A 42 10.77 25.64 -4.12
C ARG A 42 11.77 24.93 -3.20
N ILE A 43 11.45 23.70 -2.83
CA ILE A 43 12.31 22.89 -1.96
C ILE A 43 13.55 22.46 -2.75
N ALA A 44 14.73 22.88 -2.27
CA ALA A 44 16.02 22.43 -2.81
C ALA A 44 16.30 21.00 -2.28
N LEU A 45 15.74 19.98 -2.94
CA LEU A 45 15.97 18.59 -2.59
C LEU A 45 17.11 18.04 -3.46
N PRO A 46 18.19 17.50 -2.85
CA PRO A 46 19.23 16.83 -3.62
C PRO A 46 18.65 15.69 -4.46
N GLU A 47 19.15 15.51 -5.68
CA GLU A 47 18.64 14.50 -6.62
C GLU A 47 18.64 13.10 -6.01
N SER A 48 19.70 12.72 -5.28
CA SER A 48 19.78 11.42 -4.60
C SER A 48 18.65 11.17 -3.60
N HIS A 49 18.24 12.22 -2.88
CA HIS A 49 17.11 12.13 -1.93
C HIS A 49 15.78 12.02 -2.68
N TYR A 50 15.62 12.79 -3.76
CA TYR A 50 14.44 12.70 -4.60
C TYR A 50 14.29 11.30 -5.21
N LEU A 51 15.37 10.77 -5.81
CA LEU A 51 15.37 9.42 -6.37
C LEU A 51 15.10 8.34 -5.32
N GLY A 52 15.69 8.48 -4.12
CA GLY A 52 15.42 7.58 -3.00
C GLY A 52 13.96 7.59 -2.56
N LEU A 53 13.33 8.77 -2.49
CA LEU A 53 11.91 8.92 -2.17
C LEU A 53 11.02 8.27 -3.23
N ILE A 54 11.25 8.57 -4.51
CA ILE A 54 10.50 7.97 -5.61
C ILE A 54 10.67 6.46 -5.62
N HIS A 55 11.90 5.97 -5.44
CA HIS A 55 12.17 4.53 -5.36
C HIS A 55 11.39 3.86 -4.21
N ALA A 56 11.39 4.45 -3.01
CA ALA A 56 10.64 3.91 -1.88
C ALA A 56 9.13 3.81 -2.18
N LEU A 57 8.57 4.77 -2.93
CA LEU A 57 7.15 4.79 -3.27
C LEU A 57 6.76 3.87 -4.43
N THR A 58 7.68 3.64 -5.38
CA THR A 58 7.38 2.90 -6.62
C THR A 58 7.91 1.48 -6.63
N SER A 59 8.91 1.15 -5.82
CA SER A 59 9.47 -0.20 -5.79
C SER A 59 8.41 -1.24 -5.35
N ALA A 60 8.47 -2.41 -5.96
CA ALA A 60 7.55 -3.49 -5.65
C ALA A 60 8.27 -4.83 -5.70
N ARG A 61 8.22 -5.57 -4.59
CA ARG A 61 8.87 -6.89 -4.50
C ARG A 61 8.16 -7.91 -5.40
N GLY A 62 8.94 -8.63 -6.20
CA GLY A 62 8.44 -9.65 -7.11
C GLY A 62 7.66 -9.10 -8.31
N ALA A 63 7.77 -7.80 -8.59
CA ALA A 63 7.17 -7.24 -9.80
C ALA A 63 7.92 -7.75 -11.05
N PRO A 64 7.21 -8.11 -12.12
CA PRO A 64 7.85 -8.50 -13.37
C PRO A 64 8.68 -7.35 -13.95
N ASP A 65 9.85 -7.66 -14.49
CA ASP A 65 10.77 -6.64 -15.07
C ASP A 65 10.14 -5.79 -16.17
N TRP A 66 9.25 -6.40 -16.97
CA TRP A 66 8.57 -5.70 -18.05
C TRP A 66 7.61 -4.60 -17.57
N LEU A 67 7.21 -4.63 -16.30
CA LEU A 67 6.36 -3.61 -15.69
C LEU A 67 7.12 -2.30 -15.39
N GLY A 68 8.45 -2.31 -15.51
CA GLY A 68 9.31 -1.15 -15.27
C GLY A 68 9.50 -0.80 -13.79
N LEU A 69 8.92 -1.57 -12.87
CA LEU A 69 9.14 -1.42 -11.44
C LEU A 69 10.47 -2.05 -11.03
N ARG A 70 11.01 -1.60 -9.90
CA ARG A 70 12.28 -2.12 -9.37
C ARG A 70 12.04 -2.78 -8.02
N GLU A 71 12.85 -3.79 -7.71
CA GLU A 71 12.91 -4.36 -6.36
C GLU A 71 13.34 -3.29 -5.34
N PRO A 72 12.82 -3.32 -4.11
CA PRO A 72 13.29 -2.44 -3.05
C PRO A 72 14.79 -2.67 -2.77
N CYS A 73 15.62 -1.68 -3.08
CA CYS A 73 17.08 -1.74 -2.92
C CYS A 73 17.67 -0.66 -1.99
N THR A 74 16.81 0.15 -1.36
CA THR A 74 17.20 1.06 -0.30
C THR A 74 16.56 0.63 1.03
N LEU A 75 17.17 1.03 2.15
CA LEU A 75 16.63 0.72 3.49
C LEU A 75 15.19 1.22 3.63
N ASP A 76 14.94 2.47 3.21
CA ASP A 76 13.61 3.08 3.29
C ASP A 76 12.58 2.33 2.46
N ALA A 77 12.94 1.91 1.25
CA ALA A 77 12.07 1.14 0.38
C ALA A 77 11.74 -0.24 0.97
N VAL A 78 12.73 -0.91 1.58
CA VAL A 78 12.54 -2.20 2.25
C VAL A 78 11.63 -2.05 3.46
N LEU A 79 11.86 -1.04 4.29
CA LEU A 79 11.05 -0.76 5.48
C LEU A 79 9.61 -0.41 5.11
N LEU A 80 9.40 0.48 4.13
CA LEU A 80 8.08 0.88 3.68
C LEU A 80 7.30 -0.30 3.10
N SER A 81 7.94 -1.09 2.23
CA SER A 81 7.34 -2.30 1.66
C SER A 81 6.98 -3.36 2.72
N ALA A 82 7.82 -3.50 3.75
CA ALA A 82 7.55 -4.42 4.85
C ALA A 82 6.38 -3.93 5.72
N ALA A 83 6.33 -2.64 6.04
CA ALA A 83 5.27 -2.03 6.83
C ALA A 83 3.91 -2.10 6.12
N ASP A 84 3.86 -1.79 4.83
CA ASP A 84 2.65 -1.87 4.01
C ASP A 84 2.11 -3.31 3.98
N ARG A 85 2.98 -4.27 3.71
CA ARG A 85 2.61 -5.69 3.71
C ARG A 85 2.13 -6.17 5.08
N LEU A 86 2.82 -5.77 6.16
CA LEU A 86 2.43 -6.14 7.52
C LEU A 86 1.05 -5.58 7.87
N SER A 87 0.81 -4.30 7.57
CA SER A 87 -0.48 -3.65 7.79
C SER A 87 -1.62 -4.37 7.07
N GLY A 88 -1.44 -4.69 5.78
CA GLY A 88 -2.42 -5.44 5.01
C GLY A 88 -2.68 -6.85 5.55
N GLN A 89 -1.64 -7.55 6.01
CA GLN A 89 -1.78 -8.87 6.62
C GLN A 89 -2.53 -8.81 7.96
N ILE A 90 -2.23 -7.83 8.81
CA ILE A 90 -2.93 -7.64 10.09
C ILE A 90 -4.41 -7.33 9.84
N GLU A 91 -4.74 -6.44 8.90
CA GLU A 91 -6.13 -6.13 8.56
C GLU A 91 -6.88 -7.36 8.06
N LEU A 92 -6.28 -8.15 7.17
CA LEU A 92 -6.87 -9.39 6.68
C LEU A 92 -7.10 -10.39 7.80
N MET A 93 -6.12 -10.55 8.69
CA MET A 93 -6.26 -11.41 9.87
C MET A 93 -7.41 -10.94 10.75
N ALA A 94 -7.47 -9.66 11.10
CA ALA A 94 -8.53 -9.10 11.94
C ALA A 94 -9.92 -9.26 11.30
N ARG A 95 -10.04 -9.01 10.00
CA ARG A 95 -11.30 -9.08 9.26
C ARG A 95 -11.84 -10.50 9.10
N HIS A 96 -10.96 -11.50 8.99
CA HIS A 96 -11.32 -12.90 8.73
C HIS A 96 -11.16 -13.81 9.93
N SER A 97 -10.71 -13.28 11.06
CA SER A 97 -10.68 -14.01 12.32
C SER A 97 -12.09 -14.30 12.83
N PRO A 98 -12.35 -15.50 13.38
CA PRO A 98 -13.65 -15.80 14.00
C PRO A 98 -13.86 -14.96 15.27
N ALA A 99 -15.12 -14.72 15.62
CA ALA A 99 -15.47 -14.00 16.85
C ALA A 99 -15.14 -14.78 18.13
N GLU A 100 -15.13 -16.10 18.02
CA GLU A 100 -14.81 -17.03 19.12
C GLU A 100 -13.46 -17.71 18.88
N SER A 101 -12.91 -18.33 19.94
CA SER A 101 -11.70 -19.13 19.86
C SER A 101 -11.84 -20.24 18.82
N GLY A 102 -10.82 -20.41 18.00
CA GLY A 102 -10.78 -21.44 16.98
C GLY A 102 -10.31 -20.97 15.61
N PHE A 103 -10.48 -21.84 14.62
CA PHE A 103 -10.10 -21.54 13.24
C PHE A 103 -11.23 -20.83 12.48
N GLY A 104 -10.89 -19.72 11.83
CA GLY A 104 -11.71 -19.06 10.83
C GLY A 104 -11.78 -19.84 9.50
N ARG A 105 -12.43 -19.25 8.49
CA ARG A 105 -12.48 -19.81 7.13
C ARG A 105 -11.14 -19.62 6.42
N PHE A 106 -10.83 -20.50 5.46
CA PHE A 106 -9.66 -20.32 4.59
C PHE A 106 -9.79 -19.03 3.78
N HIS A 107 -8.69 -18.28 3.72
CA HIS A 107 -8.62 -17.07 2.89
C HIS A 107 -7.39 -17.13 1.97
N PRO A 108 -7.54 -16.95 0.63
CA PRO A 108 -6.45 -17.12 -0.33
C PRO A 108 -5.25 -16.21 -0.09
N HIS A 109 -5.49 -14.93 0.25
CA HIS A 109 -4.41 -13.98 0.51
C HIS A 109 -3.67 -14.24 1.83
N LEU A 110 -4.31 -14.88 2.81
CA LEU A 110 -3.65 -15.36 4.03
C LEU A 110 -2.94 -16.70 3.79
N ARG A 111 -3.23 -17.37 2.68
CA ARG A 111 -2.78 -18.75 2.39
C ARG A 111 -3.07 -19.73 3.53
N GLY A 112 -4.13 -19.48 4.28
CA GLY A 112 -4.46 -20.27 5.46
C GLY A 112 -5.77 -19.85 6.10
N ARG A 113 -6.01 -20.41 7.29
CA ARG A 113 -7.16 -20.12 8.14
C ARG A 113 -6.66 -19.34 9.36
N PRO A 114 -7.17 -18.14 9.63
CA PRO A 114 -6.82 -17.43 10.86
C PRO A 114 -7.28 -18.22 12.08
N TYR A 115 -6.51 -18.14 13.16
CA TYR A 115 -6.83 -18.78 14.42
C TYR A 115 -6.87 -17.74 15.55
N VAL A 116 -7.93 -17.75 16.31
CA VAL A 116 -8.07 -16.93 17.52
C VAL A 116 -7.80 -17.79 18.74
N VAL A 117 -6.83 -17.39 19.53
CA VAL A 117 -6.53 -18.02 20.83
C VAL A 117 -7.62 -17.59 21.82
N GLY A 118 -8.30 -18.56 22.46
CA GLY A 118 -9.23 -18.27 23.53
C GLY A 118 -8.51 -17.61 24.71
N ALA A 119 -9.16 -16.63 25.33
CA ALA A 119 -8.70 -16.14 26.63
C ALA A 119 -8.83 -17.28 27.64
N THR A 120 -7.71 -17.82 28.05
CA THR A 120 -7.63 -18.72 29.20
C THR A 120 -7.57 -17.84 30.45
N PHE A 121 -8.71 -17.59 31.04
CA PHE A 121 -8.81 -17.09 32.41
C PHE A 121 -9.62 -18.04 33.25
#